data_f44f29535b4aca90809da99162e8c1bd
#
_entry.id   f44f29535b4aca90809da99162e8c1bd
#
_cell.length_a   1.000
_cell.length_b   1.000
_cell.length_c   1.000
_cell.angle_alpha   90.00
_cell.angle_beta   90.00
_cell.angle_gamma   90.00
#
_symmetry.space_group_name_H-M   'P 1'
#
loop_
_entity.id
_entity.type
_entity.pdbx_description
1 polymer ?
#
loop_
_entity_poly.entity_id
_entity_poly.type
_entity_poly.pdbx_seq_one_letter_code
_entity_poly.pdbx_strand_id
1 'polypeptide(L)'
;TGTDFQCLYKSTGWPEEYQFRSYDLNNVHFSMADVPLMPSDISASVKNAYMQYVNAYPQNNDNEVLINIWNWNSDWTLSVVDENRKTLPYTEVWAYDPLHIAALSVKRFNNAGLKSTPSFITDKFTHFFKVKADDADTDLVITVKDEFGNEWTENMQRPKAFSTDAYRRK
;
A
#
# COMPACT_ATOMS: atom_id res chain seq x y z
N THR A 1 -17.02 -35.83 3.98
CA THR A 1 -17.41 -34.42 3.77
C THR A 1 -16.38 -33.55 4.44
N GLY A 2 -15.36 -33.14 3.70
CA GLY A 2 -14.39 -32.16 4.15
C GLY A 2 -15.07 -30.83 4.32
N THR A 3 -14.83 -30.16 5.44
CA THR A 3 -15.13 -28.76 5.61
C THR A 3 -13.84 -28.00 5.32
N ASP A 4 -13.81 -27.33 4.17
CA ASP A 4 -12.72 -26.44 3.86
C ASP A 4 -12.92 -25.14 4.67
N PHE A 5 -11.86 -24.70 5.36
CA PHE A 5 -11.88 -23.46 6.11
C PHE A 5 -11.08 -22.42 5.35
N GLN A 6 -11.73 -21.33 5.00
CA GLN A 6 -11.06 -20.14 4.51
C GLN A 6 -10.92 -19.13 5.65
N CYS A 7 -9.69 -18.76 5.98
CA CYS A 7 -9.39 -17.71 6.93
C CYS A 7 -9.05 -16.42 6.19
N LEU A 8 -9.91 -15.40 6.32
CA LEU A 8 -9.65 -14.06 5.76
C LEU A 8 -9.29 -13.11 6.91
N TYR A 9 -8.11 -12.51 6.81
CA TYR A 9 -7.66 -11.49 7.75
C TYR A 9 -7.87 -10.12 7.16
N LYS A 10 -8.72 -9.31 7.77
CA LYS A 10 -9.03 -7.95 7.32
C LYS A 10 -9.00 -6.97 8.49
N SER A 11 -8.71 -5.72 8.19
CA SER A 11 -8.87 -4.66 9.17
C SER A 11 -10.34 -4.47 9.50
N THR A 12 -10.65 -4.28 10.79
CA THR A 12 -12.02 -4.06 11.25
C THR A 12 -12.69 -2.91 10.50
N GLY A 13 -13.87 -3.18 9.97
CA GLY A 13 -14.68 -2.20 9.25
C GLY A 13 -14.42 -2.12 7.74
N TRP A 14 -13.58 -3.00 7.20
CA TRP A 14 -13.41 -3.13 5.77
C TRP A 14 -14.41 -4.15 5.19
N PRO A 15 -14.92 -3.91 3.96
CA PRO A 15 -15.82 -4.84 3.29
C PRO A 15 -15.17 -6.21 3.08
N GLU A 16 -15.97 -7.28 3.12
CA GLU A 16 -15.46 -8.65 2.94
C GLU A 16 -14.88 -8.86 1.54
N GLU A 17 -15.46 -8.21 0.54
CA GLU A 17 -15.02 -8.26 -0.84
C GLU A 17 -13.69 -7.54 -1.12
N TYR A 18 -13.14 -6.84 -0.14
CA TYR A 18 -11.93 -6.05 -0.30
C TYR A 18 -10.69 -6.84 0.08
N GLN A 19 -10.04 -7.49 -0.88
CA GLN A 19 -8.94 -8.41 -0.64
C GLN A 19 -7.55 -7.85 -0.98
N PHE A 20 -7.49 -6.77 -1.73
CA PHE A 20 -6.23 -6.11 -2.07
C PHE A 20 -6.41 -4.59 -2.20
N ARG A 21 -5.31 -3.88 -2.29
CA ARG A 21 -5.28 -2.43 -2.54
C ARG A 21 -4.20 -2.08 -3.54
N SER A 22 -4.52 -1.26 -4.50
CA SER A 22 -3.58 -0.70 -5.46
C SER A 22 -3.24 0.76 -5.14
N TYR A 23 -1.98 1.12 -5.38
CA TYR A 23 -1.44 2.47 -5.22
C TYR A 23 -0.76 2.90 -6.50
N ASP A 24 -1.13 4.06 -7.02
CA ASP A 24 -0.42 4.73 -8.09
C ASP A 24 0.79 5.45 -7.51
N LEU A 25 1.99 4.91 -7.72
CA LEU A 25 3.20 5.43 -7.09
C LEU A 25 3.62 6.80 -7.62
N ASN A 26 3.13 7.24 -8.78
CA ASN A 26 3.31 8.64 -9.22
C ASN A 26 2.59 9.62 -8.29
N ASN A 27 1.54 9.17 -7.58
CA ASN A 27 0.72 9.98 -6.67
C ASN A 27 0.91 9.62 -5.19
N VAL A 28 1.83 8.71 -4.87
CA VAL A 28 2.21 8.36 -3.50
C VAL A 28 3.59 8.92 -3.23
N HIS A 29 3.67 9.99 -2.48
CA HIS A 29 4.94 10.54 -2.02
C HIS A 29 4.80 11.13 -0.63
N PHE A 30 5.86 11.10 0.12
CA PHE A 30 5.97 11.71 1.43
C PHE A 30 7.22 12.57 1.49
N SER A 31 7.08 13.76 2.10
CA SER A 31 8.19 14.68 2.34
C SER A 31 8.10 15.24 3.75
N MET A 32 9.17 15.86 4.22
CA MET A 32 9.14 16.57 5.50
C MET A 32 8.20 17.77 5.50
N ALA A 33 7.86 18.31 4.33
CA ALA A 33 6.87 19.38 4.21
C ALA A 33 5.45 18.89 4.53
N ASP A 34 5.17 17.61 4.31
CA ASP A 34 3.88 16.98 4.64
C ASP A 34 3.73 16.71 6.14
N VAL A 35 4.83 16.86 6.89
CA VAL A 35 4.93 16.54 8.33
C VAL A 35 5.51 17.73 9.10
N PRO A 36 4.84 18.88 9.11
CA PRO A 36 5.44 20.16 9.50
C PRO A 36 5.77 20.30 10.99
N LEU A 37 5.23 19.45 11.86
CA LEU A 37 5.25 19.66 13.33
C LEU A 37 6.07 18.60 14.07
N MET A 38 7.23 18.21 13.52
CA MET A 38 8.15 17.40 14.32
C MET A 38 8.62 18.22 15.54
N PRO A 39 8.49 17.68 16.76
CA PRO A 39 8.95 18.39 17.96
C PRO A 39 10.42 18.81 17.82
N SER A 40 10.74 20.04 18.22
CA SER A 40 12.09 20.60 18.09
C SER A 40 13.12 19.91 18.98
N ASP A 41 12.67 19.26 20.05
CA ASP A 41 13.48 18.54 21.03
C ASP A 41 13.65 17.04 20.72
N ILE A 42 13.10 16.56 19.61
CA ILE A 42 13.25 15.16 19.21
C ILE A 42 14.70 14.83 18.93
N SER A 43 15.20 13.72 19.48
CA SER A 43 16.57 13.29 19.24
C SER A 43 16.81 12.95 17.76
N ALA A 44 18.05 13.13 17.31
CA ALA A 44 18.45 12.78 15.94
C ALA A 44 18.18 11.30 15.59
N SER A 45 18.34 10.40 16.58
CA SER A 45 18.06 8.97 16.41
C SER A 45 16.57 8.73 16.11
N VAL A 46 15.67 9.34 16.88
CA VAL A 46 14.23 9.20 16.67
C VAL A 46 13.82 9.85 15.35
N LYS A 47 14.37 11.01 15.03
CA LYS A 47 14.14 11.68 13.74
C LYS A 47 14.52 10.77 12.57
N ASN A 48 15.70 10.17 12.60
CA ASN A 48 16.16 9.28 11.55
C ASN A 48 15.28 8.02 11.43
N ALA A 49 14.80 7.48 12.55
CA ALA A 49 13.87 6.36 12.54
C ALA A 49 12.55 6.67 11.82
N TYR A 50 12.07 7.91 11.90
CA TYR A 50 10.87 8.33 11.14
C TYR A 50 11.20 8.66 9.69
N MET A 51 12.37 9.23 9.42
CA MET A 51 12.76 9.63 8.06
C MET A 51 12.79 8.47 7.08
N GLN A 52 13.10 7.25 7.53
CA GLN A 52 13.04 6.07 6.66
C GLN A 52 11.65 5.85 6.06
N TYR A 53 10.58 6.20 6.77
CA TYR A 53 9.21 6.04 6.29
C TYR A 53 8.83 7.16 5.31
N VAL A 54 9.24 8.38 5.62
CA VAL A 54 9.07 9.50 4.69
C VAL A 54 9.80 9.22 3.38
N ASN A 55 11.02 8.70 3.46
CA ASN A 55 11.87 8.41 2.30
C ASN A 55 11.50 7.13 1.56
N ALA A 56 10.57 6.33 2.08
CA ALA A 56 10.17 5.08 1.42
C ALA A 56 9.46 5.32 0.07
N TYR A 57 8.77 6.44 -0.04
CA TYR A 57 8.04 6.83 -1.24
C TYR A 57 8.39 8.27 -1.64
N PRO A 58 9.54 8.48 -2.30
CA PRO A 58 9.87 9.77 -2.88
C PRO A 58 8.99 10.06 -4.09
N GLN A 59 8.88 11.33 -4.44
CA GLN A 59 8.25 11.73 -5.71
C GLN A 59 8.94 11.02 -6.88
N ASN A 60 8.18 10.39 -7.74
CA ASN A 60 8.66 9.76 -8.97
C ASN A 60 7.62 9.86 -10.09
N ASN A 61 8.03 9.51 -11.29
CA ASN A 61 7.19 9.44 -12.49
C ASN A 61 7.50 8.15 -13.26
N ASP A 62 7.73 7.05 -12.53
CA ASP A 62 8.14 5.77 -13.12
C ASP A 62 6.95 4.97 -13.67
N ASN A 63 5.72 5.48 -13.51
CA ASN A 63 4.46 4.84 -13.90
C ASN A 63 4.23 3.50 -13.22
N GLU A 64 4.80 3.32 -12.04
CA GLU A 64 4.66 2.09 -11.25
C GLU A 64 3.37 2.11 -10.42
N VAL A 65 2.76 0.94 -10.33
CA VAL A 65 1.64 0.65 -9.44
C VAL A 65 2.09 -0.39 -8.43
N LEU A 66 1.80 -0.15 -7.15
CA LEU A 66 2.04 -1.09 -6.06
C LEU A 66 0.72 -1.71 -5.63
N ILE A 67 0.67 -3.03 -5.59
CA ILE A 67 -0.51 -3.81 -5.20
C ILE A 67 -0.19 -4.55 -3.91
N ASN A 68 -0.94 -4.28 -2.85
CA ASN A 68 -0.87 -5.01 -1.59
C ASN A 68 -2.01 -6.02 -1.54
N ILE A 69 -1.69 -7.32 -1.49
CA ILE A 69 -2.68 -8.42 -1.46
C ILE A 69 -2.63 -9.08 -0.08
N TRP A 70 -3.74 -9.03 0.65
CA TRP A 70 -3.83 -9.66 1.96
C TRP A 70 -4.04 -11.16 1.86
N ASN A 71 -3.39 -11.91 2.73
CA ASN A 71 -3.39 -13.37 2.79
C ASN A 71 -2.82 -14.07 1.54
N TRP A 72 -2.02 -13.35 0.75
CA TRP A 72 -1.38 -13.93 -0.42
C TRP A 72 -0.63 -15.21 -0.05
N ASN A 73 -0.78 -16.23 -0.88
CA ASN A 73 0.02 -17.44 -0.84
C ASN A 73 0.35 -17.90 -2.28
N SER A 74 1.16 -18.93 -2.42
CA SER A 74 1.66 -19.41 -3.73
C SER A 74 0.58 -19.99 -4.66
N ASP A 75 -0.59 -20.33 -4.12
CA ASP A 75 -1.70 -20.91 -4.89
C ASP A 75 -2.64 -19.84 -5.45
N TRP A 76 -2.43 -18.58 -5.04
CA TRP A 76 -3.17 -17.44 -5.57
C TRP A 76 -2.56 -16.96 -6.90
N THR A 77 -3.36 -16.28 -7.68
CA THR A 77 -2.92 -15.68 -8.93
C THR A 77 -3.22 -14.19 -8.98
N LEU A 78 -2.29 -13.44 -9.56
CA LEU A 78 -2.44 -12.03 -9.87
C LEU A 78 -2.38 -11.86 -11.40
N SER A 79 -3.33 -11.13 -11.96
CA SER A 79 -3.33 -10.69 -13.35
C SER A 79 -3.51 -9.19 -13.41
N VAL A 80 -2.70 -8.53 -14.21
CA VAL A 80 -2.83 -7.09 -14.47
C VAL A 80 -2.82 -6.87 -15.97
N VAL A 81 -3.84 -6.21 -16.48
CA VAL A 81 -3.95 -5.84 -17.90
C VAL A 81 -4.23 -4.35 -18.04
N ASP A 82 -3.74 -3.74 -19.10
CA ASP A 82 -4.05 -2.35 -19.43
C ASP A 82 -5.40 -2.21 -20.17
N GLU A 83 -5.78 -1.00 -20.50
CA GLU A 83 -6.99 -0.69 -21.26
C GLU A 83 -7.01 -1.32 -22.67
N ASN A 84 -5.84 -1.67 -23.23
CA ASN A 84 -5.69 -2.34 -24.51
C ASN A 84 -5.69 -3.86 -24.36
N ARG A 85 -5.95 -4.39 -23.15
CA ARG A 85 -5.91 -5.82 -22.82
C ARG A 85 -4.51 -6.44 -22.92
N LYS A 86 -3.46 -5.65 -22.91
CA LYS A 86 -2.08 -6.11 -22.85
C LYS A 86 -1.80 -6.54 -21.40
N THR A 87 -1.35 -7.77 -21.22
CA THR A 87 -0.90 -8.26 -19.91
C THR A 87 0.41 -7.59 -19.54
N LEU A 88 0.44 -7.03 -18.33
CA LEU A 88 1.62 -6.39 -17.75
C LEU A 88 2.30 -7.34 -16.78
N PRO A 89 3.63 -7.50 -16.87
CA PRO A 89 4.39 -8.29 -15.92
C PRO A 89 4.41 -7.59 -14.54
N TYR A 90 4.47 -8.40 -13.50
CA TYR A 90 4.64 -7.91 -12.13
C TYR A 90 5.86 -8.53 -11.46
N THR A 91 6.33 -7.88 -10.42
CA THR A 91 7.43 -8.36 -9.57
C THR A 91 7.01 -8.28 -8.12
N GLU A 92 7.14 -9.38 -7.38
CA GLU A 92 6.96 -9.36 -5.93
C GLU A 92 8.10 -8.58 -5.26
N VAL A 93 7.75 -7.70 -4.33
CA VAL A 93 8.69 -6.80 -3.67
C VAL A 93 8.47 -6.75 -2.17
N TRP A 94 9.53 -6.44 -1.42
CA TRP A 94 9.44 -6.06 -0.03
C TRP A 94 9.13 -4.56 0.06
N ALA A 95 7.98 -4.22 0.60
CA ALA A 95 7.56 -2.82 0.71
C ALA A 95 6.88 -2.52 2.05
N TYR A 96 6.83 -1.25 2.39
CA TYR A 96 5.89 -0.75 3.38
C TYR A 96 4.53 -0.52 2.73
N ASP A 97 3.45 -0.71 3.45
CA ASP A 97 2.14 -0.24 2.98
C ASP A 97 2.08 1.30 3.03
N PRO A 98 1.86 1.99 1.90
CA PRO A 98 1.82 3.45 1.86
C PRO A 98 0.79 4.06 2.81
N LEU A 99 -0.40 3.46 2.88
CA LEU A 99 -1.47 3.95 3.73
C LEU A 99 -1.16 3.74 5.20
N HIS A 100 -0.53 2.62 5.54
CA HIS A 100 -0.07 2.33 6.89
C HIS A 100 0.98 3.36 7.35
N ILE A 101 1.97 3.64 6.50
CA ILE A 101 2.97 4.69 6.77
C ILE A 101 2.29 6.03 6.97
N ALA A 102 1.41 6.43 6.06
CA ALA A 102 0.73 7.71 6.14
C ALA A 102 -0.07 7.85 7.44
N ALA A 103 -0.83 6.82 7.81
CA ALA A 103 -1.69 6.86 8.96
C ALA A 103 -0.94 6.79 10.29
N LEU A 104 0.07 5.95 10.39
CA LEU A 104 0.72 5.62 11.67
C LEU A 104 2.04 6.34 11.88
N SER A 105 2.82 6.57 10.83
CA SER A 105 4.12 7.22 10.94
C SER A 105 4.03 8.70 10.63
N VAL A 106 3.52 9.08 9.46
CA VAL A 106 3.46 10.49 9.03
C VAL A 106 2.55 11.30 9.95
N LYS A 107 1.37 10.82 10.33
CA LYS A 107 0.52 11.52 11.30
C LYS A 107 1.11 11.63 12.70
N ARG A 108 2.01 10.74 13.07
CA ARG A 108 2.66 10.80 14.38
C ARG A 108 3.68 11.92 14.49
N PHE A 109 4.24 12.38 13.40
CA PHE A 109 5.13 13.54 13.39
C PHE A 109 4.44 14.81 13.91
N ASN A 110 3.12 14.90 13.81
CA ASN A 110 2.33 16.01 14.33
C ASN A 110 1.99 15.87 15.83
N ASN A 111 2.56 14.89 16.52
CA ASN A 111 2.28 14.65 17.92
C ASN A 111 3.44 15.15 18.79
N ALA A 112 3.20 16.19 19.59
CA ALA A 112 4.19 16.77 20.49
C ALA A 112 4.71 15.79 21.57
N GLY A 113 3.99 14.70 21.84
CA GLY A 113 4.41 13.63 22.75
C GLY A 113 5.29 12.55 22.13
N LEU A 114 5.69 12.72 20.88
CA LEU A 114 6.45 11.71 20.14
C LEU A 114 7.85 11.53 20.73
N LYS A 115 8.16 10.31 21.18
CA LYS A 115 9.48 9.98 21.75
C LYS A 115 10.19 8.85 21.01
N SER A 116 9.44 7.92 20.41
CA SER A 116 9.97 6.78 19.66
C SER A 116 8.91 6.20 18.72
N THR A 117 9.36 5.46 17.69
CA THR A 117 8.46 4.65 16.89
C THR A 117 8.14 3.36 17.64
N PRO A 118 6.87 2.95 17.75
CA PRO A 118 6.55 1.59 18.15
C PRO A 118 7.07 0.59 17.12
N SER A 119 7.73 -0.46 17.57
CA SER A 119 8.36 -1.47 16.72
C SER A 119 7.38 -2.21 15.79
N PHE A 120 6.10 -2.25 16.14
CA PHE A 120 5.07 -2.93 15.37
C PHE A 120 4.54 -2.12 14.17
N ILE A 121 4.96 -0.85 14.04
CA ILE A 121 4.31 0.05 13.06
C ILE A 121 4.77 -0.27 11.65
N THR A 122 5.97 -0.79 11.46
CA THR A 122 6.60 -0.55 10.18
C THR A 122 7.73 -1.52 9.87
N ASP A 123 7.37 -2.75 9.64
CA ASP A 123 8.26 -3.62 8.89
C ASP A 123 7.85 -3.62 7.42
N LYS A 124 8.83 -3.77 6.55
CA LYS A 124 8.58 -4.20 5.18
C LYS A 124 8.18 -5.66 5.23
N PHE A 125 7.26 -6.03 4.37
CA PHE A 125 6.89 -7.44 4.20
C PHE A 125 6.64 -7.75 2.73
N THR A 126 6.52 -9.02 2.41
CA THR A 126 6.11 -9.54 1.10
C THR A 126 4.61 -9.31 0.89
N HIS A 127 4.02 -9.88 -0.14
CA HIS A 127 2.63 -9.69 -0.55
C HIS A 127 2.38 -8.35 -1.25
N PHE A 128 3.47 -7.66 -1.63
CA PHE A 128 3.42 -6.50 -2.50
C PHE A 128 3.92 -6.85 -3.89
N PHE A 129 3.22 -6.35 -4.88
CA PHE A 129 3.52 -6.57 -6.28
C PHE A 129 3.64 -5.23 -6.99
N LYS A 130 4.73 -5.06 -7.73
CA LYS A 130 4.95 -3.89 -8.58
C LYS A 130 4.65 -4.22 -10.01
N VAL A 131 3.91 -3.34 -10.66
CA VAL A 131 3.62 -3.35 -12.09
C VAL A 131 4.05 -2.02 -12.68
N LYS A 132 4.67 -2.04 -13.84
CA LYS A 132 4.99 -0.83 -14.59
C LYS A 132 4.00 -0.67 -15.74
N ALA A 133 3.26 0.42 -15.75
CA ALA A 133 2.41 0.82 -16.86
C ALA A 133 3.20 1.61 -17.92
N ASP A 134 2.66 1.69 -19.13
CA ASP A 134 3.32 2.39 -20.23
C ASP A 134 3.34 3.91 -19.97
N ASP A 135 2.21 4.48 -19.49
CA ASP A 135 2.07 5.91 -19.19
C ASP A 135 1.44 6.16 -17.82
N ALA A 136 1.43 7.44 -17.41
CA ALA A 136 0.91 7.86 -16.11
C ALA A 136 -0.62 7.74 -15.98
N ASP A 137 -1.32 7.76 -17.11
CA ASP A 137 -2.78 7.71 -17.24
C ASP A 137 -3.30 6.37 -17.78
N THR A 138 -2.42 5.39 -18.02
CA THR A 138 -2.81 4.04 -18.44
C THR A 138 -3.67 3.39 -17.37
N ASP A 139 -4.94 3.15 -17.67
CA ASP A 139 -5.88 2.44 -16.79
C ASP A 139 -5.54 0.95 -16.70
N LEU A 140 -5.76 0.36 -15.53
CA LEU A 140 -5.43 -1.04 -15.29
C LEU A 140 -6.65 -1.82 -14.78
N VAL A 141 -6.76 -3.07 -15.23
CA VAL A 141 -7.65 -4.06 -14.61
C VAL A 141 -6.77 -5.03 -13.82
N ILE A 142 -6.93 -5.03 -12.51
CA ILE A 142 -6.20 -5.86 -11.57
C ILE A 142 -7.14 -6.95 -11.07
N THR A 143 -6.78 -8.20 -11.27
CA THR A 143 -7.57 -9.34 -10.84
C THR A 143 -6.74 -10.26 -9.95
N VAL A 144 -7.25 -10.57 -8.77
CA VAL A 144 -6.67 -11.51 -7.81
C VAL A 144 -7.62 -12.68 -7.65
N LYS A 145 -7.10 -13.90 -7.68
CA LYS A 145 -7.88 -15.14 -7.42
C LYS A 145 -7.19 -15.96 -6.37
N ASP A 146 -7.98 -16.53 -5.46
CA ASP A 146 -7.49 -17.51 -4.50
C ASP A 146 -7.60 -18.95 -5.01
N GLU A 147 -7.12 -19.90 -4.23
CA GLU A 147 -7.17 -21.33 -4.52
C GLU A 147 -8.59 -21.92 -4.47
N PHE A 148 -9.53 -21.21 -3.87
CA PHE A 148 -10.95 -21.64 -3.75
C PHE A 148 -11.81 -21.14 -4.90
N GLY A 149 -11.25 -20.35 -5.82
CA GLY A 149 -11.95 -19.78 -6.97
C GLY A 149 -12.65 -18.45 -6.71
N ASN A 150 -12.43 -17.84 -5.53
CA ASN A 150 -12.88 -16.46 -5.33
C ASN A 150 -12.05 -15.52 -6.17
N GLU A 151 -12.70 -14.49 -6.70
CA GLU A 151 -12.07 -13.50 -7.57
C GLU A 151 -12.41 -12.08 -7.10
N TRP A 152 -11.39 -11.23 -7.02
CA TRP A 152 -11.52 -9.82 -6.71
C TRP A 152 -10.90 -9.01 -7.83
N THR A 153 -11.65 -8.04 -8.34
CA THR A 153 -11.21 -7.20 -9.47
C THR A 153 -11.35 -5.72 -9.14
N GLU A 154 -10.32 -4.96 -9.47
CA GLU A 154 -10.33 -3.49 -9.46
C GLU A 154 -10.11 -2.98 -10.89
N ASN A 155 -11.02 -2.11 -11.36
CA ASN A 155 -10.78 -1.26 -12.52
C ASN A 155 -10.11 0.03 -12.03
N MET A 156 -8.79 0.03 -12.01
CA MET A 156 -7.99 1.14 -11.51
C MET A 156 -7.90 2.22 -12.58
N GLN A 157 -8.64 3.30 -12.38
CA GLN A 157 -8.47 4.51 -13.20
C GLN A 157 -7.24 5.28 -12.74
N ARG A 158 -6.44 5.76 -13.70
CA ARG A 158 -5.24 6.54 -13.45
C ARG A 158 -5.30 7.90 -14.15
N PRO A 159 -4.73 8.95 -13.55
CA PRO A 159 -4.00 8.95 -12.27
C PRO A 159 -4.90 8.72 -11.05
N LYS A 160 -4.51 7.82 -10.16
CA LYS A 160 -5.23 7.50 -8.93
C LYS A 160 -4.68 8.29 -7.76
N ALA A 161 -5.49 9.16 -7.19
CA ALA A 161 -5.08 9.96 -6.04
C ALA A 161 -4.84 9.10 -4.80
N PHE A 162 -3.79 9.43 -4.05
CA PHE A 162 -3.54 8.84 -2.75
C PHE A 162 -4.46 9.45 -1.69
N SER A 163 -5.18 8.61 -0.93
CA SER A 163 -6.06 9.05 0.14
C SER A 163 -5.86 8.24 1.41
N THR A 164 -5.92 8.92 2.56
CA THR A 164 -5.92 8.30 3.88
C THR A 164 -7.33 8.07 4.44
N ASP A 165 -8.35 8.32 3.66
CA ASP A 165 -9.76 8.30 4.14
C ASP A 165 -10.22 6.90 4.60
N ALA A 166 -9.60 5.85 4.08
CA ALA A 166 -9.86 4.48 4.53
C ALA A 166 -9.58 4.26 6.05
N TYR A 167 -8.74 5.10 6.67
CA TYR A 167 -8.48 5.07 8.11
C TYR A 167 -9.34 6.05 8.93
N ARG A 168 -10.15 6.85 8.28
CA ARG A 168 -11.10 7.70 8.99
C ARG A 168 -12.25 6.84 9.48
N ARG A 169 -12.46 6.83 10.80
CA ARG A 169 -13.68 6.25 11.35
C ARG A 169 -14.88 7.03 10.81
N LYS A 170 -15.80 6.33 10.21
CA LYS A 170 -17.13 6.86 9.88
C LYS A 170 -17.92 7.06 11.16
#